data_a6d82355a840027bff6fe5bc64620e55
#
_entry.id   a6d82355a840027bff6fe5bc64620e55
#
_cell.length_a   1.000
_cell.length_b   1.000
_cell.length_c   1.000
_cell.angle_alpha   90.00
_cell.angle_beta   90.00
_cell.angle_gamma   90.00
#
_symmetry.space_group_name_H-M   'P 1'
#
loop_
_entity.id
_entity.type
_entity.pdbx_description
1 polymer ?
#
loop_
_entity_poly.entity_id
_entity_poly.type
_entity_poly.pdbx_seq_one_letter_code
_entity_poly.pdbx_strand_id
1 'polypeptide(L)'
;MVKFRLATLLKLRERDRNIAAKAVQDVRLAIEKLNNAQLEINEANQQMNEARKQSSFGSINLHQILDAQRYQMVLSAQSAQIADHKSKLNQELERRQFALVQSQKAVKSLEKLRDQRAQAADGNVLAKQQERLDEWSSIRHAMSGILETNTDNRAHQPDE
;
A
#
# COMPACT_ATOMS: atom_id res chain seq x y z
N MET A 1 25.86 12.64 -0.13
CA MET A 1 24.79 11.62 -0.22
C MET A 1 24.84 10.70 0.98
N VAL A 2 23.84 10.75 1.85
CA VAL A 2 23.78 9.89 3.05
C VAL A 2 23.34 8.50 2.62
N LYS A 3 24.24 7.49 2.76
CA LYS A 3 23.89 6.10 2.49
C LYS A 3 22.93 5.60 3.55
N PHE A 4 21.68 5.33 3.18
CA PHE A 4 20.72 4.72 4.08
C PHE A 4 21.09 3.25 4.34
N ARG A 5 21.63 2.98 5.54
CA ARG A 5 22.15 1.64 5.92
C ARG A 5 21.09 0.53 5.88
N LEU A 6 19.79 0.89 5.94
CA LEU A 6 18.67 -0.05 5.89
C LEU A 6 18.02 -0.15 4.50
N ALA A 7 18.67 0.33 3.44
CA ALA A 7 18.13 0.29 2.08
C ALA A 7 17.80 -1.13 1.61
N THR A 8 18.65 -2.09 1.95
CA THR A 8 18.42 -3.51 1.61
C THR A 8 17.20 -4.06 2.35
N LEU A 9 17.04 -3.70 3.63
CA LEU A 9 15.88 -4.10 4.42
C LEU A 9 14.59 -3.47 3.87
N LEU A 10 14.64 -2.20 3.46
CA LEU A 10 13.49 -1.54 2.82
C LEU A 10 13.06 -2.29 1.55
N LYS A 11 14.01 -2.60 0.65
CA LYS A 11 13.74 -3.39 -0.55
C LYS A 11 13.14 -4.77 -0.24
N LEU A 12 13.60 -5.43 0.82
CA LEU A 12 13.04 -6.71 1.24
C LEU A 12 11.57 -6.53 1.69
N ARG A 13 11.27 -5.53 2.51
CA ARG A 13 9.90 -5.25 2.98
C ARG A 13 8.97 -4.82 1.85
N GLU A 14 9.48 -4.10 0.85
CA GLU A 14 8.72 -3.79 -0.37
C GLU A 14 8.36 -5.06 -1.16
N ARG A 15 9.28 -6.02 -1.26
CA ARG A 15 8.99 -7.33 -1.88
C ARG A 15 7.93 -8.09 -1.09
N ASP A 16 8.05 -8.16 0.25
CA ASP A 16 7.06 -8.81 1.12
C ASP A 16 5.66 -8.20 0.93
N ARG A 17 5.57 -6.86 0.88
CA ARG A 17 4.32 -6.13 0.60
C ARG A 17 3.76 -6.50 -0.78
N ASN A 18 4.60 -6.57 -1.81
CA ASN A 18 4.17 -6.89 -3.17
C ASN A 18 3.65 -8.34 -3.27
N ILE A 19 4.29 -9.28 -2.58
CA ILE A 19 3.84 -10.67 -2.48
C ILE A 19 2.48 -10.73 -1.78
N ALA A 20 2.32 -10.03 -0.66
CA ALA A 20 1.06 -9.97 0.05
C ALA A 20 -0.06 -9.32 -0.78
N ALA A 21 0.25 -8.26 -1.54
CA ALA A 21 -0.70 -7.60 -2.44
C ALA A 21 -1.15 -8.55 -3.56
N LYS A 22 -0.23 -9.30 -4.16
CA LYS A 22 -0.57 -10.31 -5.17
C LYS A 22 -1.46 -11.42 -4.59
N ALA A 23 -1.15 -11.90 -3.39
CA ALA A 23 -1.95 -12.91 -2.72
C ALA A 23 -3.40 -12.45 -2.45
N VAL A 24 -3.62 -11.17 -2.11
CA VAL A 24 -4.96 -10.57 -2.00
C VAL A 24 -5.67 -10.54 -3.35
N GLN A 25 -4.95 -10.15 -4.41
CA GLN A 25 -5.51 -10.09 -5.76
C GLN A 25 -5.93 -11.47 -6.26
N ASP A 26 -5.12 -12.50 -6.03
CA ASP A 26 -5.42 -13.87 -6.45
C ASP A 26 -6.73 -14.38 -5.82
N VAL A 27 -6.96 -14.10 -4.53
CA VAL A 27 -8.22 -14.47 -3.86
C VAL A 27 -9.40 -13.68 -4.40
N ARG A 28 -9.25 -12.39 -4.68
CA ARG A 28 -10.31 -11.57 -5.28
C ARG A 28 -10.73 -12.11 -6.65
N LEU A 29 -9.77 -12.49 -7.49
CA LEU A 29 -10.06 -13.10 -8.78
C LEU A 29 -10.77 -14.45 -8.62
N ALA A 30 -10.44 -15.25 -7.61
CA ALA A 30 -11.13 -16.50 -7.33
C ALA A 30 -12.59 -16.25 -6.90
N ILE A 31 -12.84 -15.25 -6.05
CA ILE A 31 -14.20 -14.84 -5.64
C ILE A 31 -15.00 -14.35 -6.85
N GLU A 32 -14.39 -13.57 -7.75
CA GLU A 32 -15.03 -13.08 -8.97
C GLU A 32 -15.47 -14.23 -9.88
N LYS A 33 -14.63 -15.25 -10.07
CA LYS A 33 -14.99 -16.45 -10.81
C LYS A 33 -16.20 -17.18 -10.19
N LEU A 34 -16.25 -17.29 -8.87
CA LEU A 34 -17.41 -17.88 -8.19
C LEU A 34 -18.68 -17.03 -8.33
N ASN A 35 -18.55 -15.70 -8.33
CA ASN A 35 -19.67 -14.81 -8.60
C ASN A 35 -20.23 -15.00 -10.00
N ASN A 36 -19.38 -15.12 -11.00
CA ASN A 36 -19.79 -15.37 -12.39
C ASN A 36 -20.47 -16.74 -12.51
N ALA A 37 -19.92 -17.80 -11.91
CA ALA A 37 -20.55 -19.10 -11.87
C ALA A 37 -21.93 -19.07 -11.17
N GLN A 38 -22.08 -18.27 -10.12
CA GLN A 38 -23.36 -18.08 -9.45
C GLN A 38 -24.39 -17.35 -10.34
N LEU A 39 -23.94 -16.39 -11.14
CA LEU A 39 -24.80 -15.71 -12.12
C LEU A 39 -25.30 -16.68 -13.18
N GLU A 40 -24.42 -17.52 -13.75
CA GLU A 40 -24.81 -18.55 -14.73
C GLU A 40 -25.86 -19.51 -14.15
N ILE A 41 -25.72 -19.95 -12.89
CA ILE A 41 -26.71 -20.79 -12.22
C ILE A 41 -28.04 -20.05 -12.06
N ASN A 42 -28.01 -18.77 -11.69
CA ASN A 42 -29.22 -17.97 -11.54
C ASN A 42 -29.95 -17.80 -12.87
N GLU A 43 -29.22 -17.54 -13.96
CA GLU A 43 -29.76 -17.45 -15.31
C GLU A 43 -30.38 -18.78 -15.76
N ALA A 44 -29.70 -19.91 -15.55
CA ALA A 44 -30.23 -21.23 -15.82
C ALA A 44 -31.54 -21.51 -15.04
N ASN A 45 -31.59 -21.14 -13.78
CA ASN A 45 -32.80 -21.25 -12.95
C ASN A 45 -33.96 -20.39 -13.50
N GLN A 46 -33.67 -19.17 -13.95
CA GLN A 46 -34.68 -18.29 -14.55
C GLN A 46 -35.22 -18.87 -15.85
N GLN A 47 -34.36 -19.31 -16.75
CA GLN A 47 -34.75 -19.95 -18.02
C GLN A 47 -35.64 -21.19 -17.78
N MET A 48 -35.26 -22.03 -16.80
CA MET A 48 -36.05 -23.17 -16.40
C MET A 48 -37.44 -22.79 -15.89
N ASN A 49 -37.53 -21.75 -15.06
CA ASN A 49 -38.80 -21.28 -14.53
C ASN A 49 -39.69 -20.70 -15.64
N GLU A 50 -39.11 -20.01 -16.61
CA GLU A 50 -39.82 -19.49 -17.78
C GLU A 50 -40.34 -20.64 -18.70
N ALA A 51 -39.46 -21.60 -19.03
CA ALA A 51 -39.87 -22.79 -19.80
C ALA A 51 -40.98 -23.58 -19.12
N ARG A 52 -40.91 -23.71 -17.79
CA ARG A 52 -41.99 -24.36 -17.00
C ARG A 52 -43.29 -23.61 -17.05
N LYS A 53 -43.29 -22.28 -17.00
CA LYS A 53 -44.49 -21.45 -17.14
C LYS A 53 -45.13 -21.62 -18.54
N GLN A 54 -44.29 -21.64 -19.59
CA GLN A 54 -44.78 -21.83 -20.98
C GLN A 54 -45.37 -23.21 -21.23
N SER A 55 -44.75 -24.27 -20.66
CA SER A 55 -45.26 -25.64 -20.80
C SER A 55 -46.46 -25.98 -19.93
N SER A 56 -46.90 -25.05 -19.05
CA SER A 56 -48.13 -25.21 -18.26
C SER A 56 -49.41 -25.03 -19.10
N PHE A 57 -49.31 -24.54 -20.32
CA PHE A 57 -50.41 -24.38 -21.26
C PHE A 57 -50.38 -25.50 -22.31
N GLY A 58 -50.92 -26.67 -21.99
CA GLY A 58 -50.99 -27.80 -22.94
C GLY A 58 -51.04 -29.18 -22.29
N SER A 59 -50.72 -30.25 -23.04
CA SER A 59 -50.59 -31.60 -22.47
C SER A 59 -49.37 -31.70 -21.55
N ILE A 60 -49.63 -31.99 -20.28
CA ILE A 60 -48.59 -32.11 -19.24
C ILE A 60 -47.75 -33.39 -19.47
N ASN A 61 -46.48 -33.27 -19.78
CA ASN A 61 -45.56 -34.40 -19.86
C ASN A 61 -44.86 -34.59 -18.53
N LEU A 62 -45.22 -35.64 -17.78
CA LEU A 62 -44.70 -35.95 -16.47
C LEU A 62 -43.17 -36.13 -16.44
N HIS A 63 -42.60 -36.73 -17.51
CA HIS A 63 -41.16 -36.91 -17.61
C HIS A 63 -40.39 -35.58 -17.66
N GLN A 64 -40.88 -34.62 -18.42
CA GLN A 64 -40.30 -33.29 -18.50
C GLN A 64 -40.33 -32.56 -17.15
N ILE A 65 -41.38 -32.72 -16.36
CA ILE A 65 -41.51 -32.14 -15.03
C ILE A 65 -40.48 -32.76 -14.05
N LEU A 66 -40.34 -34.10 -14.10
CA LEU A 66 -39.37 -34.80 -13.25
C LEU A 66 -37.91 -34.45 -13.62
N ASP A 67 -37.60 -34.34 -14.89
CA ASP A 67 -36.25 -33.94 -15.35
C ASP A 67 -35.94 -32.49 -14.97
N ALA A 68 -36.94 -31.60 -15.08
CA ALA A 68 -36.79 -30.22 -14.62
C ALA A 68 -36.54 -30.11 -13.09
N GLN A 69 -37.26 -30.94 -12.31
CA GLN A 69 -37.03 -31.00 -10.85
C GLN A 69 -35.62 -31.53 -10.52
N ARG A 70 -35.18 -32.61 -11.16
CA ARG A 70 -33.81 -33.15 -10.98
C ARG A 70 -32.75 -32.11 -11.30
N TYR A 71 -32.91 -31.40 -12.41
CA TYR A 71 -31.98 -30.35 -12.81
C TYR A 71 -31.97 -29.18 -11.81
N GLN A 72 -33.14 -28.78 -11.31
CA GLN A 72 -33.22 -27.74 -10.29
C GLN A 72 -32.52 -28.17 -8.97
N MET A 73 -32.62 -29.45 -8.59
CA MET A 73 -31.89 -29.98 -7.45
C MET A 73 -30.37 -29.91 -7.64
N VAL A 74 -29.88 -30.22 -8.84
CA VAL A 74 -28.45 -30.10 -9.19
C VAL A 74 -28.00 -28.66 -9.11
N LEU A 75 -28.73 -27.71 -9.70
CA LEU A 75 -28.39 -26.28 -9.63
C LEU A 75 -28.39 -25.75 -8.20
N SER A 76 -29.33 -26.19 -7.36
CA SER A 76 -29.38 -25.79 -5.96
C SER A 76 -28.19 -26.33 -5.16
N ALA A 77 -27.79 -27.58 -5.42
CA ALA A 77 -26.60 -28.17 -4.80
C ALA A 77 -25.30 -27.44 -5.23
N GLN A 78 -25.19 -27.10 -6.51
CA GLN A 78 -24.05 -26.31 -7.02
C GLN A 78 -24.02 -24.92 -6.40
N SER A 79 -25.16 -24.24 -6.30
CA SER A 79 -25.28 -22.93 -5.64
C SER A 79 -24.84 -22.99 -4.16
N ALA A 80 -25.24 -24.03 -3.43
CA ALA A 80 -24.82 -24.24 -2.05
C ALA A 80 -23.30 -24.46 -1.92
N GLN A 81 -22.71 -25.23 -2.83
CA GLN A 81 -21.25 -25.42 -2.87
C GLN A 81 -20.51 -24.11 -3.17
N ILE A 82 -20.99 -23.31 -4.12
CA ILE A 82 -20.40 -22.00 -4.42
C ILE A 82 -20.48 -21.10 -3.21
N ALA A 83 -21.61 -21.08 -2.49
CA ALA A 83 -21.78 -20.27 -1.28
C ALA A 83 -20.77 -20.68 -0.18
N ASP A 84 -20.56 -21.97 0.05
CA ASP A 84 -19.55 -22.47 1.01
C ASP A 84 -18.14 -22.08 0.60
N HIS A 85 -17.76 -22.30 -0.67
CA HIS A 85 -16.45 -21.91 -1.18
C HIS A 85 -16.21 -20.40 -1.06
N LYS A 86 -17.22 -19.59 -1.40
CA LYS A 86 -17.16 -18.13 -1.28
C LYS A 86 -16.97 -17.68 0.17
N SER A 87 -17.65 -18.34 1.12
CA SER A 87 -17.47 -18.07 2.54
C SER A 87 -16.03 -18.33 2.99
N LYS A 88 -15.45 -19.46 2.61
CA LYS A 88 -14.05 -19.81 2.91
C LYS A 88 -13.06 -18.83 2.28
N LEU A 89 -13.30 -18.44 1.01
CA LEU A 89 -12.44 -17.44 0.33
C LEU A 89 -12.55 -16.05 0.96
N ASN A 90 -13.70 -15.64 1.46
CA ASN A 90 -13.86 -14.37 2.15
C ASN A 90 -13.05 -14.35 3.46
N GLN A 91 -13.08 -15.43 4.25
CA GLN A 91 -12.24 -15.54 5.45
C GLN A 91 -10.74 -15.49 5.11
N GLU A 92 -10.35 -16.16 4.02
CA GLU A 92 -8.96 -16.11 3.54
C GLU A 92 -8.59 -14.71 3.05
N LEU A 93 -9.50 -14.00 2.38
CA LEU A 93 -9.32 -12.63 1.95
C LEU A 93 -9.04 -11.70 3.13
N GLU A 94 -9.79 -11.80 4.21
CA GLU A 94 -9.59 -11.01 5.43
C GLU A 94 -8.21 -11.25 6.04
N ARG A 95 -7.79 -12.52 6.13
CA ARG A 95 -6.45 -12.88 6.63
C ARG A 95 -5.33 -12.28 5.79
N ARG A 96 -5.46 -12.37 4.46
CA ARG A 96 -4.46 -11.83 3.53
C ARG A 96 -4.44 -10.30 3.52
N GLN A 97 -5.59 -9.66 3.63
CA GLN A 97 -5.69 -8.21 3.78
C GLN A 97 -5.00 -7.74 5.07
N PHE A 98 -5.20 -8.44 6.18
CA PHE A 98 -4.49 -8.13 7.43
C PHE A 98 -2.98 -8.24 7.26
N ALA A 99 -2.48 -9.32 6.64
CA ALA A 99 -1.06 -9.51 6.36
C ALA A 99 -0.49 -8.39 5.45
N LEU A 100 -1.25 -7.97 4.43
CA LEU A 100 -0.90 -6.84 3.56
C LEU A 100 -0.79 -5.54 4.35
N VAL A 101 -1.73 -5.24 5.23
CA VAL A 101 -1.69 -4.04 6.09
C VAL A 101 -0.46 -4.05 7.00
N GLN A 102 -0.10 -5.19 7.57
CA GLN A 102 1.12 -5.30 8.40
C GLN A 102 2.39 -5.06 7.58
N SER A 103 2.49 -5.63 6.39
CA SER A 103 3.65 -5.41 5.51
C SER A 103 3.72 -3.95 5.02
N GLN A 104 2.60 -3.29 4.73
CA GLN A 104 2.55 -1.87 4.41
C GLN A 104 3.02 -0.99 5.58
N LYS A 105 2.61 -1.30 6.81
CA LYS A 105 3.10 -0.58 8.01
C LYS A 105 4.61 -0.72 8.17
N ALA A 106 5.17 -1.91 7.94
CA ALA A 106 6.60 -2.15 8.02
C ALA A 106 7.39 -1.32 6.98
N VAL A 107 6.90 -1.23 5.73
CA VAL A 107 7.49 -0.37 4.70
C VAL A 107 7.44 1.09 5.11
N LYS A 108 6.25 1.61 5.48
CA LYS A 108 6.07 3.01 5.88
C LYS A 108 6.96 3.41 7.06
N SER A 109 7.18 2.52 8.02
CA SER A 109 8.07 2.78 9.16
C SER A 109 9.52 2.98 8.71
N LEU A 110 10.00 2.19 7.76
CA LEU A 110 11.35 2.32 7.21
C LEU A 110 11.50 3.55 6.30
N GLU A 111 10.47 3.87 5.51
CA GLU A 111 10.43 5.09 4.71
C GLU A 111 10.50 6.34 5.61
N LYS A 112 9.68 6.39 6.66
CA LYS A 112 9.72 7.49 7.63
C LYS A 112 11.08 7.63 8.29
N LEU A 113 11.73 6.51 8.66
CA LEU A 113 13.06 6.54 9.23
C LEU A 113 14.13 7.03 8.23
N ARG A 114 13.99 6.66 6.94
CA ARG A 114 14.85 7.17 5.88
C ARG A 114 14.74 8.68 5.74
N ASP A 115 13.51 9.17 5.70
CA ASP A 115 13.22 10.58 5.50
C ASP A 115 13.67 11.43 6.72
N GLN A 116 13.46 10.93 7.93
CA GLN A 116 13.99 11.57 9.15
C GLN A 116 15.53 11.67 9.14
N ARG A 117 16.21 10.61 8.69
CA ARG A 117 17.68 10.64 8.59
C ARG A 117 18.18 11.58 7.51
N ALA A 118 17.48 11.69 6.39
CA ALA A 118 17.79 12.66 5.35
C ALA A 118 17.65 14.09 5.89
N GLN A 119 16.54 14.42 6.52
CA GLN A 119 16.31 15.74 7.12
C GLN A 119 17.35 16.09 8.20
N ALA A 120 17.69 15.13 9.06
CA ALA A 120 18.72 15.35 10.08
C ALA A 120 20.11 15.60 9.46
N ALA A 121 20.42 14.92 8.36
CA ALA A 121 21.69 15.15 7.66
C ALA A 121 21.74 16.52 6.98
N ASP A 122 20.64 16.96 6.37
CA ASP A 122 20.54 18.28 5.75
C ASP A 122 20.62 19.40 6.82
N GLY A 123 19.95 19.22 7.97
CA GLY A 123 20.06 20.13 9.11
C GLY A 123 21.47 20.25 9.65
N ASN A 124 22.21 19.15 9.75
CA ASN A 124 23.62 19.16 10.18
C ASN A 124 24.53 19.89 9.17
N VAL A 125 24.24 19.80 7.88
CA VAL A 125 25.01 20.54 6.86
C VAL A 125 24.78 22.05 7.00
N LEU A 126 23.53 22.47 7.18
CA LEU A 126 23.18 23.88 7.38
C LEU A 126 23.80 24.44 8.67
N ALA A 127 23.74 23.69 9.79
CA ALA A 127 24.35 24.10 11.04
C ALA A 127 25.86 24.31 10.90
N LYS A 128 26.57 23.38 10.23
CA LYS A 128 28.02 23.54 9.98
C LYS A 128 28.34 24.70 9.04
N GLN A 129 27.48 25.02 8.10
CA GLN A 129 27.65 26.21 7.25
C GLN A 129 27.50 27.49 8.06
N GLN A 130 26.55 27.51 8.97
CA GLN A 130 26.30 28.65 9.85
C GLN A 130 27.45 28.86 10.84
N GLU A 131 27.95 27.81 11.48
CA GLU A 131 29.16 27.87 12.32
C GLU A 131 30.35 28.46 11.57
N ARG A 132 30.61 28.05 10.34
CA ARG A 132 31.68 28.61 9.51
C ARG A 132 31.49 30.10 9.20
N LEU A 133 30.27 30.53 8.93
CA LEU A 133 29.98 31.95 8.70
C LEU A 133 30.18 32.79 9.98
N ASP A 134 29.81 32.25 11.13
CA ASP A 134 30.00 32.91 12.41
C ASP A 134 31.49 32.99 12.79
N GLU A 135 32.27 31.94 12.53
CA GLU A 135 33.74 31.98 12.68
C GLU A 135 34.38 33.05 11.76
N TRP A 136 33.97 33.11 10.48
CA TRP A 136 34.44 34.11 9.54
C TRP A 136 34.08 35.53 9.99
N SER A 137 32.90 35.75 10.47
CA SER A 137 32.46 37.05 10.99
C SER A 137 33.23 37.48 12.21
N SER A 138 33.50 36.56 13.15
CA SER A 138 34.29 36.78 14.35
C SER A 138 35.73 37.16 14.05
N ILE A 139 36.38 36.44 13.08
CA ILE A 139 37.74 36.72 12.60
C ILE A 139 37.81 38.13 11.96
N ARG A 140 36.80 38.47 11.13
CA ARG A 140 36.76 39.79 10.49
C ARG A 140 36.62 40.91 11.52
N HIS A 141 35.77 40.75 12.54
CA HIS A 141 35.64 41.74 13.61
C HIS A 141 36.93 41.87 14.43
N ALA A 142 37.60 40.78 14.75
CA ALA A 142 38.89 40.83 15.43
C ALA A 142 39.98 41.56 14.61
N MET A 143 40.01 41.33 13.29
CA MET A 143 40.94 42.00 12.39
C MET A 143 40.64 43.52 12.23
N SER A 144 39.37 43.93 12.18
CA SER A 144 39.02 45.35 12.09
C SER A 144 39.38 46.10 13.37
N GLY A 145 39.19 45.50 14.57
CA GLY A 145 39.59 46.10 15.86
C GLY A 145 41.12 46.28 15.99
N ILE A 146 41.92 45.37 15.41
CA ILE A 146 43.38 45.50 15.40
C ILE A 146 43.87 46.64 14.47
N LEU A 147 43.17 46.84 13.36
CA LEU A 147 43.49 47.95 12.42
C LEU A 147 43.12 49.31 13.03
N GLU A 148 42.04 49.46 13.77
CA GLU A 148 41.63 50.70 14.42
C GLU A 148 42.60 51.06 15.59
N THR A 149 43.04 50.09 16.40
CA THR A 149 44.04 50.35 17.43
C THR A 149 45.44 50.72 16.90
N ASN A 150 45.77 50.25 15.70
CA ASN A 150 47.09 50.60 15.09
C ASN A 150 47.09 52.00 14.43
N THR A 151 45.94 52.51 14.00
CA THR A 151 45.79 53.87 13.48
C THR A 151 45.82 54.93 14.58
N ASP A 152 45.27 54.65 15.73
CA ASP A 152 45.24 55.56 16.89
C ASP A 152 46.63 55.70 17.53
N ASN A 153 47.46 54.66 17.52
CA ASN A 153 48.78 54.66 18.07
C ASN A 153 49.85 55.37 17.15
N ARG A 154 49.51 55.62 15.86
CA ARG A 154 50.33 56.42 14.95
C ARG A 154 50.07 57.93 15.02
N ALA A 155 48.87 58.32 15.51
CA ALA A 155 48.47 59.74 15.65
C ALA A 155 49.04 60.41 16.90
N HIS A 156 49.76 59.68 17.77
CA HIS A 156 50.27 60.22 19.06
C HIS A 156 51.80 60.16 19.17
N GLN A 157 52.56 60.32 18.06
CA GLN A 157 53.99 60.64 18.12
C GLN A 157 54.15 62.13 18.05
N PRO A 158 54.60 62.81 19.14
CA PRO A 158 54.98 64.23 19.07
C PRO A 158 56.28 64.31 18.30
N ASP A 159 56.29 65.23 17.30
CA ASP A 159 57.54 65.66 16.64
C ASP A 159 58.48 66.31 17.66
N GLU A 160 59.69 65.72 17.83
CA GLU A 160 60.87 66.37 18.38
C GLU A 160 61.86 66.72 17.27
#